data_73f3fbd174375ab642a619aad03bdb70
#
_entry.id   73f3fbd174375ab642a619aad03bdb70
#
_cell.length_a   1.000
_cell.length_b   1.000
_cell.length_c   1.000
_cell.angle_alpha   90.00
_cell.angle_beta   90.00
_cell.angle_gamma   90.00
#
_symmetry.space_group_name_H-M   'P 1'
#
loop_
_entity.id
_entity.type
_entity.pdbx_description
1 polymer ?
#
loop_
_entity_poly.entity_id
_entity_poly.type
_entity_poly.pdbx_seq_one_letter_code
_entity_poly.pdbx_strand_id
1 'polypeptide(L)'
;DKVRSRHKPNKSFHRVGRHARPFPSNTMPRLHTHTLSDGLTIHIQLKRSAKKNLILRPVSADTVSINIPPFVTQRNFTQWLNDNEAILRRTLNKTPAQQKSTDTLPEWIWYQGVQTALSVHTANHIQIRPSEILLPEKETAAQLTHLRRFLLERAHEYLLPRLESHIRSTRLTPSAISLSNAKTFWGVCRHTTGIRLNWRLIGVPEYVADYVCLHELAHLRHPDHSPAFWALTRSLTPYVDQAKQWLKAHGGELFFLG
;
A
#
# COMPACT_ATOMS: atom_id res chain seq x y z
N ASP A 1 -2.26 -10.97 -7.42
CA ASP A 1 -1.03 -10.28 -7.86
C ASP A 1 -1.21 -8.76 -7.85
N LYS A 2 -1.24 -8.15 -6.64
CA LYS A 2 -0.78 -6.77 -6.49
C LYS A 2 0.71 -6.74 -6.19
N VAL A 3 1.40 -7.74 -6.66
CA VAL A 3 2.79 -7.67 -7.00
C VAL A 3 2.82 -7.00 -8.37
N ARG A 4 3.12 -5.67 -8.37
CA ARG A 4 3.56 -4.91 -9.53
C ARG A 4 3.11 -5.48 -10.89
N SER A 5 1.83 -5.39 -11.25
CA SER A 5 1.46 -5.24 -12.65
C SER A 5 2.09 -3.93 -13.10
N ARG A 6 3.36 -4.01 -13.47
CA ARG A 6 4.02 -3.02 -14.32
C ARG A 6 3.37 -3.13 -15.69
N HIS A 7 2.17 -2.56 -15.84
CA HIS A 7 1.82 -2.00 -17.12
C HIS A 7 2.82 -0.86 -17.31
N LYS A 8 3.90 -1.18 -18.03
CA LYS A 8 4.79 -0.16 -18.59
C LYS A 8 3.92 0.74 -19.43
N PRO A 9 3.73 2.02 -19.08
CA PRO A 9 3.29 2.98 -20.07
C PRO A 9 4.41 3.01 -21.10
N ASN A 10 4.11 2.51 -22.30
CA ASN A 10 5.06 2.52 -23.38
C ASN A 10 5.24 3.98 -23.79
N LYS A 11 6.37 4.57 -23.42
CA LYS A 11 7.15 5.57 -24.17
C LYS A 11 8.18 6.20 -23.24
N SER A 12 9.42 5.75 -23.39
CA SER A 12 10.60 6.52 -23.05
C SER A 12 10.56 7.86 -23.80
N PHE A 13 10.71 8.97 -23.09
CA PHE A 13 11.01 10.24 -23.71
C PHE A 13 12.39 10.16 -24.36
N HIS A 14 12.44 10.11 -25.70
CA HIS A 14 13.69 10.28 -26.42
C HIS A 14 14.20 11.71 -26.21
N ARG A 15 15.49 11.81 -25.96
CA ARG A 15 16.21 13.06 -25.78
C ARG A 15 16.23 13.81 -27.12
N VAL A 16 15.25 14.69 -27.36
CA VAL A 16 15.22 15.58 -28.53
C VAL A 16 15.76 16.94 -28.10
N GLY A 17 16.79 17.39 -28.81
CA GLY A 17 17.26 18.74 -29.06
C GLY A 17 17.35 19.73 -27.89
N ARG A 18 18.56 20.29 -27.69
CA ARG A 18 18.86 21.46 -26.85
C ARG A 18 18.11 22.67 -27.40
N HIS A 19 17.03 23.13 -26.77
CA HIS A 19 16.49 24.51 -26.77
C HIS A 19 15.02 24.56 -26.35
N ALA A 20 14.71 24.02 -25.14
CA ALA A 20 13.46 24.36 -24.46
C ALA A 20 13.79 24.72 -23.01
N ARG A 21 13.27 25.88 -22.55
CA ARG A 21 13.48 26.31 -21.17
C ARG A 21 12.94 25.29 -20.17
N PRO A 22 13.75 24.81 -19.21
CA PRO A 22 13.26 23.95 -18.15
C PRO A 22 12.30 24.75 -17.26
N PHE A 23 11.34 24.06 -16.68
CA PHE A 23 10.50 24.64 -15.63
C PHE A 23 11.39 25.12 -14.46
N PRO A 24 11.08 26.26 -13.82
CA PRO A 24 11.84 26.70 -12.65
C PRO A 24 11.74 25.69 -11.52
N SER A 25 12.86 25.39 -10.89
CA SER A 25 12.97 24.52 -9.72
C SER A 25 12.33 25.20 -8.52
N ASN A 26 11.19 24.69 -8.06
CA ASN A 26 10.63 25.05 -6.76
C ASN A 26 10.06 23.81 -6.06
N THR A 27 10.32 23.67 -4.78
CA THR A 27 10.08 22.45 -3.96
C THR A 27 8.63 22.22 -3.55
N MET A 28 7.70 23.10 -3.91
CA MET A 28 6.26 22.90 -3.67
C MET A 28 5.57 22.24 -4.87
N PRO A 29 4.63 21.30 -4.65
CA PRO A 29 3.87 20.74 -5.74
C PRO A 29 3.03 21.82 -6.42
N ARG A 30 3.29 22.05 -7.73
CA ARG A 30 2.48 22.97 -8.53
C ARG A 30 1.19 22.28 -8.93
N LEU A 31 0.07 22.94 -8.66
CA LEU A 31 -1.23 22.52 -9.13
C LEU A 31 -1.40 22.99 -10.59
N HIS A 32 -1.63 22.06 -11.49
CA HIS A 32 -1.98 22.31 -12.90
C HIS A 32 -3.40 21.82 -13.15
N THR A 33 -4.12 22.50 -14.01
CA THR A 33 -5.41 22.01 -14.52
C THR A 33 -5.23 21.45 -15.94
N HIS A 34 -5.96 20.40 -16.25
CA HIS A 34 -6.01 19.79 -17.57
C HIS A 34 -7.45 19.40 -17.89
N THR A 35 -7.94 19.79 -19.07
CA THR A 35 -9.28 19.46 -19.51
C THR A 35 -9.22 18.24 -20.43
N LEU A 36 -9.99 17.23 -20.11
CA LEU A 36 -10.11 16.00 -20.88
C LEU A 36 -11.03 16.22 -22.10
N SER A 37 -11.05 15.28 -23.02
CA SER A 37 -11.79 15.38 -24.29
C SER A 37 -13.30 15.56 -24.14
N ASP A 38 -13.88 15.15 -23.00
CA ASP A 38 -15.32 15.32 -22.67
C ASP A 38 -15.62 16.62 -21.89
N GLY A 39 -14.63 17.52 -21.74
CA GLY A 39 -14.77 18.78 -21.00
C GLY A 39 -14.54 18.65 -19.50
N LEU A 40 -14.30 17.44 -18.95
CA LEU A 40 -13.98 17.27 -17.53
C LEU A 40 -12.61 17.89 -17.21
N THR A 41 -12.58 18.82 -16.27
CA THR A 41 -11.33 19.44 -15.79
C THR A 41 -10.80 18.67 -14.60
N ILE A 42 -9.54 18.25 -14.67
CA ILE A 42 -8.83 17.54 -13.62
C ILE A 42 -7.68 18.39 -13.07
N HIS A 43 -7.36 18.18 -11.81
CA HIS A 43 -6.22 18.81 -11.15
C HIS A 43 -5.01 17.88 -11.13
N ILE A 44 -3.83 18.43 -11.45
CA ILE A 44 -2.59 17.69 -11.50
C ILE A 44 -1.60 18.26 -10.49
N GLN A 45 -1.25 17.48 -9.49
CA GLN A 45 -0.14 17.78 -8.58
C GLN A 45 1.18 17.33 -9.21
N LEU A 46 1.92 18.25 -9.79
CA LEU A 46 3.17 17.95 -10.48
C LEU A 46 4.34 17.91 -9.51
N LYS A 47 5.07 16.79 -9.49
CA LYS A 47 6.33 16.60 -8.75
C LYS A 47 7.47 16.29 -9.72
N ARG A 48 8.71 16.72 -9.38
CA ARG A 48 9.91 16.54 -10.21
C ARG A 48 11.02 15.77 -9.50
N SER A 49 10.74 14.51 -9.18
CA SER A 49 11.71 13.65 -8.49
C SER A 49 11.80 12.24 -9.09
N ALA A 50 11.14 11.99 -10.21
CA ALA A 50 11.25 10.71 -10.90
C ALA A 50 12.58 10.59 -11.64
N LYS A 51 13.23 9.41 -11.60
CA LYS A 51 14.53 9.19 -12.24
C LYS A 51 14.43 8.94 -13.76
N LYS A 52 13.45 8.15 -14.21
CA LYS A 52 13.32 7.75 -15.63
C LYS A 52 11.90 7.80 -16.17
N ASN A 53 10.89 7.39 -15.41
CA ASN A 53 9.52 7.19 -15.88
C ASN A 53 8.55 8.12 -15.16
N LEU A 54 7.43 8.46 -15.81
CA LEU A 54 6.33 9.13 -15.14
C LEU A 54 5.67 8.17 -14.17
N ILE A 55 5.31 8.69 -12.99
CA ILE A 55 4.63 7.93 -11.95
C ILE A 55 3.32 8.66 -11.64
N LEU A 56 2.18 8.01 -11.90
CA LEU A 56 0.86 8.54 -11.62
C LEU A 56 0.32 7.91 -10.34
N ARG A 57 -0.35 8.73 -9.53
CA ARG A 57 -1.07 8.28 -8.33
C ARG A 57 -2.37 9.04 -8.23
N PRO A 58 -3.50 8.39 -7.94
CA PRO A 58 -4.72 9.07 -7.61
C PRO A 58 -4.57 9.84 -6.29
N VAL A 59 -5.18 11.01 -6.19
CA VAL A 59 -5.20 11.85 -4.98
C VAL A 59 -6.64 12.05 -4.51
N SER A 60 -7.53 12.47 -5.42
CA SER A 60 -8.97 12.59 -5.19
C SER A 60 -9.73 12.19 -6.47
N ALA A 61 -11.05 12.30 -6.45
CA ALA A 61 -11.89 11.96 -7.60
C ALA A 61 -11.56 12.78 -8.87
N ASP A 62 -11.01 13.98 -8.66
CA ASP A 62 -10.65 14.95 -9.71
C ASP A 62 -9.17 15.29 -9.77
N THR A 63 -8.34 14.71 -8.90
CA THR A 63 -6.93 15.11 -8.74
C THR A 63 -5.98 13.91 -8.88
N VAL A 64 -4.95 14.06 -9.72
CA VAL A 64 -3.88 13.08 -9.94
C VAL A 64 -2.53 13.69 -9.57
N SER A 65 -1.72 12.99 -8.79
CA SER A 65 -0.31 13.33 -8.59
C SER A 65 0.53 12.69 -9.69
N ILE A 66 1.27 13.52 -10.45
CA ILE A 66 2.17 13.05 -11.49
C ILE A 66 3.60 13.45 -11.13
N ASN A 67 4.46 12.45 -10.97
CA ASN A 67 5.88 12.66 -10.73
C ASN A 67 6.64 12.44 -12.04
N ILE A 68 7.31 13.49 -12.52
CA ILE A 68 8.05 13.49 -13.80
C ILE A 68 9.57 13.62 -13.58
N PRO A 69 10.38 13.12 -14.52
CA PRO A 69 11.81 13.41 -14.55
C PRO A 69 12.11 14.91 -14.77
N PRO A 70 13.23 15.45 -14.23
CA PRO A 70 13.56 16.86 -14.34
C PRO A 70 13.74 17.36 -15.78
N PHE A 71 14.14 16.48 -16.70
CA PHE A 71 14.41 16.80 -18.10
C PHE A 71 13.15 16.89 -18.98
N VAL A 72 11.96 16.55 -18.44
CA VAL A 72 10.70 16.65 -19.20
C VAL A 72 10.28 18.12 -19.32
N THR A 73 10.15 18.61 -20.56
CA THR A 73 9.69 19.97 -20.86
C THR A 73 8.19 20.11 -20.70
N GLN A 74 7.71 21.34 -20.55
CA GLN A 74 6.26 21.59 -20.45
C GLN A 74 5.52 21.11 -21.68
N ARG A 75 6.05 21.38 -22.88
CA ARG A 75 5.45 20.95 -24.15
C ARG A 75 5.30 19.44 -24.21
N ASN A 76 6.35 18.71 -23.88
CA ASN A 76 6.30 17.23 -23.89
C ASN A 76 5.37 16.67 -22.82
N PHE A 77 5.25 17.35 -21.69
CA PHE A 77 4.32 16.96 -20.63
C PHE A 77 2.85 17.18 -21.06
N THR A 78 2.53 18.35 -21.65
CA THR A 78 1.19 18.63 -22.17
C THR A 78 0.81 17.67 -23.29
N GLN A 79 1.73 17.39 -24.22
CA GLN A 79 1.50 16.41 -25.27
C GLN A 79 1.22 15.00 -24.65
N TRP A 80 2.03 14.62 -23.65
CA TRP A 80 1.84 13.35 -22.98
C TRP A 80 0.47 13.25 -22.29
N LEU A 81 -0.03 14.31 -21.65
CA LEU A 81 -1.38 14.34 -21.04
C LEU A 81 -2.46 14.07 -22.08
N ASN A 82 -2.39 14.73 -23.23
CA ASN A 82 -3.34 14.54 -24.32
C ASN A 82 -3.30 13.11 -24.89
N ASP A 83 -2.10 12.57 -25.12
CA ASP A 83 -1.91 11.23 -25.70
C ASP A 83 -2.28 10.09 -24.71
N ASN A 84 -2.37 10.38 -23.41
CA ASN A 84 -2.56 9.36 -22.37
C ASN A 84 -3.81 9.61 -21.50
N GLU A 85 -4.83 10.23 -22.05
CA GLU A 85 -6.08 10.52 -21.34
C GLU A 85 -6.73 9.27 -20.74
N ALA A 86 -6.73 8.14 -21.45
CA ALA A 86 -7.23 6.86 -20.95
C ALA A 86 -6.52 6.40 -19.66
N ILE A 87 -5.22 6.69 -19.54
CA ILE A 87 -4.44 6.37 -18.33
C ILE A 87 -4.83 7.30 -17.20
N LEU A 88 -5.05 8.60 -17.48
CA LEU A 88 -5.52 9.58 -16.50
C LEU A 88 -6.87 9.17 -15.93
N ARG A 89 -7.85 8.86 -16.80
CA ARG A 89 -9.19 8.38 -16.40
C ARG A 89 -9.12 7.10 -15.57
N ARG A 90 -8.34 6.11 -16.02
CA ARG A 90 -8.13 4.88 -15.28
C ARG A 90 -7.46 5.13 -13.92
N THR A 91 -6.62 6.16 -13.79
CA THR A 91 -5.98 6.52 -12.53
C THR A 91 -6.97 7.22 -11.60
N LEU A 92 -7.80 8.12 -12.10
CA LEU A 92 -8.89 8.76 -11.36
C LEU A 92 -9.90 7.72 -10.83
N ASN A 93 -10.31 6.78 -11.68
CA ASN A 93 -11.20 5.68 -11.29
C ASN A 93 -10.58 4.69 -10.29
N LYS A 94 -9.26 4.73 -10.11
CA LYS A 94 -8.53 4.01 -9.06
C LYS A 94 -8.40 4.80 -7.77
N THR A 95 -8.99 6.00 -7.71
CA THR A 95 -9.07 6.70 -6.42
C THR A 95 -9.64 5.70 -5.43
N PRO A 96 -8.94 5.38 -4.35
CA PRO A 96 -9.53 4.61 -3.26
C PRO A 96 -10.83 5.34 -2.93
N ALA A 97 -11.95 4.61 -2.93
CA ALA A 97 -13.20 5.15 -2.47
C ALA A 97 -12.85 5.95 -1.20
N GLN A 98 -13.00 7.26 -1.28
CA GLN A 98 -12.66 8.26 -0.29
C GLN A 98 -11.83 7.66 0.86
N GLN A 99 -10.61 8.16 1.11
CA GLN A 99 -10.21 8.26 2.51
C GLN A 99 -11.40 8.96 3.17
N LYS A 100 -12.31 8.13 3.73
CA LYS A 100 -13.33 8.62 4.65
C LYS A 100 -12.54 9.52 5.56
N SER A 101 -12.90 10.80 5.61
CA SER A 101 -12.35 11.75 6.54
C SER A 101 -12.12 11.00 7.85
N THR A 102 -10.91 11.05 8.38
CA THR A 102 -10.53 10.40 9.64
C THR A 102 -11.26 11.00 10.84
N ASP A 103 -12.35 11.68 10.61
CA ASP A 103 -13.13 12.41 11.58
C ASP A 103 -14.21 11.55 12.27
N THR A 104 -14.40 10.32 11.81
CA THR A 104 -15.33 9.37 12.45
C THR A 104 -14.66 8.02 12.66
N LEU A 105 -14.90 7.40 13.79
CA LEU A 105 -14.54 6.01 14.04
C LEU A 105 -15.30 5.12 13.06
N PRO A 106 -14.66 4.10 12.46
CA PRO A 106 -15.39 3.08 11.73
C PRO A 106 -16.24 2.26 12.72
N GLU A 107 -17.36 1.74 12.24
CA GLU A 107 -18.24 0.89 13.06
C GLU A 107 -17.56 -0.42 13.44
N TRP A 108 -16.68 -0.92 12.61
CA TRP A 108 -15.95 -2.17 12.80
C TRP A 108 -14.58 -2.13 12.09
N ILE A 109 -13.72 -3.06 12.48
CA ILE A 109 -12.42 -3.32 11.86
C ILE A 109 -12.21 -4.83 11.67
N TRP A 110 -11.30 -5.17 10.78
CA TRP A 110 -10.73 -6.52 10.75
C TRP A 110 -9.74 -6.70 11.91
N TYR A 111 -9.94 -7.70 12.73
CA TYR A 111 -9.01 -8.12 13.78
C TYR A 111 -8.91 -9.65 13.77
N GLN A 112 -7.72 -10.18 13.47
CA GLN A 112 -7.45 -11.62 13.33
C GLN A 112 -8.46 -12.36 12.44
N GLY A 113 -8.86 -11.75 11.33
CA GLY A 113 -9.78 -12.31 10.35
C GLY A 113 -11.26 -12.19 10.69
N VAL A 114 -11.60 -11.56 11.81
CA VAL A 114 -12.98 -11.32 12.24
C VAL A 114 -13.33 -9.84 12.10
N GLN A 115 -14.51 -9.54 11.56
CA GLN A 115 -15.08 -8.21 11.63
C GLN A 115 -15.47 -7.91 13.08
N THR A 116 -14.72 -7.03 13.71
CA THR A 116 -14.83 -6.73 15.14
C THR A 116 -15.39 -5.32 15.30
N ALA A 117 -16.50 -5.19 16.01
CA ALA A 117 -17.15 -3.90 16.26
C ALA A 117 -16.26 -2.98 17.10
N LEU A 118 -16.37 -1.66 16.88
CA LEU A 118 -15.74 -0.66 17.71
C LEU A 118 -16.82 0.08 18.52
N SER A 119 -16.67 0.08 19.84
CA SER A 119 -17.55 0.78 20.76
C SER A 119 -16.74 1.65 21.73
N VAL A 120 -17.41 2.58 22.38
CA VAL A 120 -16.79 3.50 23.34
C VAL A 120 -17.21 3.11 24.76
N HIS A 121 -16.28 3.22 25.72
CA HIS A 121 -16.55 2.97 27.13
C HIS A 121 -15.78 3.96 28.04
N THR A 122 -16.15 4.02 29.29
CA THR A 122 -15.64 5.00 30.27
C THR A 122 -14.25 4.67 30.83
N ALA A 123 -13.75 3.42 30.67
CA ALA A 123 -12.41 3.08 31.14
C ALA A 123 -11.30 3.71 30.26
N ASN A 124 -10.16 4.00 30.88
CA ASN A 124 -9.03 4.71 30.22
C ASN A 124 -8.14 3.84 29.33
N HIS A 125 -8.48 2.57 29.09
CA HIS A 125 -7.69 1.63 28.30
C HIS A 125 -8.57 0.90 27.29
N ILE A 126 -7.96 0.39 26.22
CA ILE A 126 -8.65 -0.44 25.22
C ILE A 126 -8.88 -1.84 25.79
N GLN A 127 -10.08 -2.37 25.61
CA GLN A 127 -10.45 -3.73 25.98
C GLN A 127 -10.86 -4.52 24.73
N ILE A 128 -10.38 -5.77 24.64
CA ILE A 128 -10.80 -6.71 23.60
C ILE A 128 -11.85 -7.66 24.21
N ARG A 129 -12.96 -7.81 23.51
CA ARG A 129 -13.96 -8.84 23.72
C ARG A 129 -14.07 -9.71 22.48
N PRO A 130 -14.71 -10.87 22.51
CA PRO A 130 -14.73 -11.81 21.37
C PRO A 130 -15.17 -11.22 20.02
N SER A 131 -16.07 -10.23 20.02
CA SER A 131 -16.61 -9.59 18.80
C SER A 131 -16.51 -8.06 18.80
N GLU A 132 -15.84 -7.48 19.81
CA GLU A 132 -15.86 -6.04 20.04
C GLU A 132 -14.52 -5.55 20.62
N ILE A 133 -14.09 -4.37 20.18
CA ILE A 133 -12.98 -3.62 20.79
C ILE A 133 -13.57 -2.35 21.39
N LEU A 134 -13.42 -2.20 22.69
CA LEU A 134 -13.88 -1.04 23.45
C LEU A 134 -12.77 0.00 23.53
N LEU A 135 -13.07 1.20 23.05
CA LEU A 135 -12.17 2.35 23.06
C LEU A 135 -12.50 3.29 24.22
N PRO A 136 -11.49 3.92 24.84
CA PRO A 136 -11.74 4.97 25.82
C PRO A 136 -12.58 6.11 25.22
N GLU A 137 -13.47 6.68 26.03
CA GLU A 137 -14.21 7.89 25.66
C GLU A 137 -13.24 9.08 25.54
N LYS A 138 -12.96 9.48 24.31
CA LYS A 138 -12.05 10.55 23.94
C LYS A 138 -12.50 11.16 22.61
N GLU A 139 -11.89 12.28 22.25
CA GLU A 139 -12.01 12.85 20.91
C GLU A 139 -11.59 11.82 19.84
N THR A 140 -12.29 11.79 18.72
CA THR A 140 -12.10 10.77 17.64
C THR A 140 -10.66 10.64 17.18
N ALA A 141 -9.96 11.75 16.99
CA ALA A 141 -8.55 11.74 16.58
C ALA A 141 -7.64 11.02 17.61
N ALA A 142 -7.92 11.24 18.91
CA ALA A 142 -7.21 10.57 20.00
C ALA A 142 -7.57 9.08 20.06
N GLN A 143 -8.82 8.71 19.82
CA GLN A 143 -9.28 7.31 19.76
C GLN A 143 -8.58 6.56 18.60
N LEU A 144 -8.53 7.14 17.39
CA LEU A 144 -7.84 6.56 16.24
C LEU A 144 -6.34 6.38 16.49
N THR A 145 -5.70 7.36 17.16
CA THR A 145 -4.29 7.27 17.54
C THR A 145 -4.05 6.14 18.55
N HIS A 146 -4.92 6.01 19.55
CA HIS A 146 -4.84 4.93 20.53
C HIS A 146 -5.09 3.56 19.90
N LEU A 147 -6.12 3.44 19.04
CA LEU A 147 -6.42 2.20 18.32
C LEU A 147 -5.24 1.78 17.45
N ARG A 148 -4.65 2.71 16.72
CA ARG A 148 -3.48 2.41 15.88
C ARG A 148 -2.29 1.90 16.70
N ARG A 149 -1.98 2.55 17.82
CA ARG A 149 -0.90 2.11 18.71
C ARG A 149 -1.18 0.73 19.26
N PHE A 150 -2.39 0.51 19.75
CA PHE A 150 -2.82 -0.77 20.26
C PHE A 150 -2.71 -1.90 19.23
N LEU A 151 -3.21 -1.68 17.99
CA LEU A 151 -3.10 -2.68 16.92
C LEU A 151 -1.65 -2.94 16.52
N LEU A 152 -0.78 -1.93 16.58
CA LEU A 152 0.65 -2.09 16.30
C LEU A 152 1.33 -2.98 17.37
N GLU A 153 1.01 -2.77 18.65
CA GLU A 153 1.49 -3.60 19.77
C GLU A 153 1.01 -5.04 19.60
N ARG A 154 -0.29 -5.25 19.33
CA ARG A 154 -0.85 -6.59 19.05
C ARG A 154 -0.21 -7.25 17.82
N ALA A 155 0.05 -6.48 16.77
CA ALA A 155 0.73 -6.98 15.58
C ALA A 155 2.15 -7.46 15.90
N HIS A 156 2.87 -6.75 16.75
CA HIS A 156 4.21 -7.14 17.19
C HIS A 156 4.18 -8.48 17.93
N GLU A 157 3.27 -8.63 18.88
CA GLU A 157 3.11 -9.83 19.70
C GLU A 157 2.58 -11.04 18.90
N TYR A 158 1.83 -10.81 17.84
CA TYR A 158 1.23 -11.88 17.04
C TYR A 158 2.08 -12.28 15.82
N LEU A 159 2.54 -11.29 15.04
CA LEU A 159 3.17 -11.56 13.74
C LEU A 159 4.64 -11.98 13.85
N LEU A 160 5.41 -11.40 14.78
CA LEU A 160 6.83 -11.73 14.87
C LEU A 160 7.08 -13.13 15.43
N PRO A 161 6.42 -13.59 16.53
CA PRO A 161 6.55 -14.97 16.98
C PRO A 161 6.06 -15.99 15.94
N ARG A 162 5.02 -15.62 15.15
CA ARG A 162 4.52 -16.45 14.06
C ARG A 162 5.56 -16.60 12.95
N LEU A 163 6.18 -15.50 12.52
CA LEU A 163 7.27 -15.54 11.54
C LEU A 163 8.46 -16.36 12.06
N GLU A 164 8.82 -16.21 13.33
CA GLU A 164 9.88 -17.01 13.96
C GLU A 164 9.56 -18.51 13.96
N SER A 165 8.29 -18.88 14.19
CA SER A 165 7.84 -20.28 14.11
C SER A 165 8.05 -20.83 12.70
N HIS A 166 7.70 -20.07 11.68
CA HIS A 166 7.91 -20.46 10.27
C HIS A 166 9.41 -20.49 9.90
N ILE A 167 10.24 -19.59 10.43
CA ILE A 167 11.71 -19.66 10.27
C ILE A 167 12.25 -20.99 10.81
N ARG A 168 11.82 -21.39 12.00
CA ARG A 168 12.25 -22.67 12.61
C ARG A 168 11.81 -23.87 11.78
N SER A 169 10.55 -23.89 11.34
CA SER A 169 9.99 -25.04 10.59
C SER A 169 10.58 -25.18 9.19
N THR A 170 10.83 -24.06 8.50
CA THR A 170 11.35 -24.05 7.13
C THR A 170 12.88 -24.04 7.05
N ARG A 171 13.56 -23.71 8.14
CA ARG A 171 15.02 -23.46 8.20
C ARG A 171 15.49 -22.36 7.23
N LEU A 172 14.60 -21.45 6.85
CA LEU A 172 14.88 -20.27 6.05
C LEU A 172 15.10 -19.07 6.99
N THR A 173 16.35 -18.71 7.20
CA THR A 173 16.72 -17.71 8.21
C THR A 173 17.04 -16.36 7.57
N PRO A 174 16.23 -15.31 7.77
CA PRO A 174 16.53 -13.95 7.33
C PRO A 174 17.58 -13.30 8.25
N SER A 175 18.22 -12.23 7.78
CA SER A 175 19.19 -11.45 8.58
C SER A 175 18.54 -10.71 9.76
N ALA A 176 17.28 -10.32 9.63
CA ALA A 176 16.48 -9.70 10.68
C ALA A 176 14.99 -9.82 10.38
N ILE A 177 14.14 -9.63 11.40
CA ILE A 177 12.70 -9.53 11.26
C ILE A 177 12.18 -8.27 11.95
N SER A 178 11.18 -7.62 11.36
CA SER A 178 10.54 -6.45 11.96
C SER A 178 9.18 -6.17 11.32
N LEU A 179 8.43 -5.23 11.88
CA LEU A 179 7.21 -4.71 11.27
C LEU A 179 7.48 -3.48 10.40
N SER A 180 6.57 -3.20 9.49
CA SER A 180 6.58 -2.04 8.60
C SER A 180 5.22 -1.34 8.57
N ASN A 181 5.24 -0.03 8.27
CA ASN A 181 4.04 0.77 7.99
C ASN A 181 3.93 1.07 6.49
N ALA A 182 4.25 0.10 5.64
CA ALA A 182 4.17 0.28 4.19
C ALA A 182 2.72 0.46 3.73
N LYS A 183 2.52 1.31 2.71
CA LYS A 183 1.18 1.55 2.13
C LYS A 183 0.90 0.73 0.87
N THR A 184 1.87 -0.06 0.38
CA THR A 184 1.80 -0.69 -0.95
C THR A 184 2.14 -2.17 -0.98
N PHE A 185 2.60 -2.75 0.13
CA PHE A 185 2.96 -4.16 0.21
C PHE A 185 2.68 -4.74 1.61
N TRP A 186 2.41 -6.04 1.67
CA TRP A 186 2.12 -6.79 2.88
C TRP A 186 3.38 -7.29 3.58
N GLY A 187 4.39 -7.62 2.81
CA GLY A 187 5.69 -8.02 3.27
C GLY A 187 6.78 -7.55 2.31
N VAL A 188 8.01 -7.60 2.75
CA VAL A 188 9.20 -7.40 1.92
C VAL A 188 10.36 -8.18 2.50
N CYS A 189 11.02 -8.99 1.65
CA CYS A 189 12.27 -9.65 1.94
C CYS A 189 13.42 -8.93 1.24
N ARG A 190 14.48 -8.62 1.98
CA ARG A 190 15.73 -8.07 1.43
C ARG A 190 16.91 -8.78 2.06
N HIS A 191 17.88 -9.14 1.26
CA HIS A 191 19.07 -9.85 1.71
C HIS A 191 19.80 -9.13 2.87
N THR A 192 19.92 -7.81 2.80
CA THR A 192 20.67 -7.01 3.77
C THR A 192 19.87 -6.63 5.03
N THR A 193 18.56 -6.42 4.90
CA THR A 193 17.72 -5.89 5.99
C THR A 193 16.68 -6.89 6.51
N GLY A 194 16.69 -8.10 5.99
CA GLY A 194 15.79 -9.17 6.42
C GLY A 194 14.35 -9.01 5.93
N ILE A 195 13.43 -9.58 6.69
CA ILE A 195 11.99 -9.58 6.39
C ILE A 195 11.27 -8.52 7.22
N ARG A 196 10.40 -7.75 6.56
CA ARG A 196 9.51 -6.81 7.24
C ARG A 196 8.07 -7.07 6.85
N LEU A 197 7.23 -7.39 7.83
CA LEU A 197 5.80 -7.62 7.67
C LEU A 197 5.02 -6.32 7.91
N ASN A 198 3.96 -6.09 7.15
CA ASN A 198 3.06 -4.96 7.43
C ASN A 198 2.26 -5.25 8.71
N TRP A 199 2.29 -4.32 9.66
CA TRP A 199 1.57 -4.47 10.92
C TRP A 199 0.06 -4.68 10.73
N ARG A 200 -0.52 -4.19 9.63
CA ARG A 200 -1.94 -4.37 9.31
C ARG A 200 -2.35 -5.82 9.08
N LEU A 201 -1.39 -6.72 8.94
CA LEU A 201 -1.64 -8.17 8.93
C LEU A 201 -2.21 -8.69 10.26
N ILE A 202 -2.26 -7.89 11.32
CA ILE A 202 -3.04 -8.22 12.53
C ILE A 202 -4.54 -8.37 12.22
N GLY A 203 -5.02 -7.72 11.17
CA GLY A 203 -6.43 -7.79 10.75
C GLY A 203 -6.78 -9.01 9.92
N VAL A 204 -5.82 -9.72 9.33
CA VAL A 204 -6.12 -10.83 8.42
C VAL A 204 -6.39 -12.15 9.15
N PRO A 205 -7.09 -13.11 8.52
CA PRO A 205 -7.17 -14.49 9.02
C PRO A 205 -5.79 -15.12 9.17
N GLU A 206 -5.70 -16.08 10.09
CA GLU A 206 -4.44 -16.76 10.41
C GLU A 206 -3.71 -17.30 9.18
N TYR A 207 -4.43 -18.05 8.32
CA TYR A 207 -3.85 -18.63 7.11
C TYR A 207 -3.31 -17.59 6.11
N VAL A 208 -3.85 -16.36 6.14
CA VAL A 208 -3.37 -15.23 5.31
C VAL A 208 -2.09 -14.67 5.88
N ALA A 209 -1.99 -14.52 7.20
CA ALA A 209 -0.76 -14.10 7.88
C ALA A 209 0.36 -15.12 7.64
N ASP A 210 0.07 -16.41 7.76
CA ASP A 210 1.01 -17.51 7.47
C ASP A 210 1.47 -17.49 6.02
N TYR A 211 0.55 -17.34 5.08
CA TYR A 211 0.90 -17.21 3.68
C TYR A 211 1.89 -16.06 3.44
N VAL A 212 1.65 -14.88 4.01
CA VAL A 212 2.57 -13.75 3.82
C VAL A 212 3.93 -14.04 4.45
N CYS A 213 3.99 -14.61 5.65
CA CYS A 213 5.24 -15.03 6.29
C CYS A 213 6.04 -16.00 5.39
N LEU A 214 5.41 -17.03 4.90
CA LEU A 214 6.02 -18.08 4.07
C LEU A 214 6.39 -17.56 2.67
N HIS A 215 5.61 -16.64 2.11
CA HIS A 215 5.93 -15.92 0.88
C HIS A 215 7.23 -15.11 1.00
N GLU A 216 7.39 -14.36 2.09
CA GLU A 216 8.62 -13.59 2.32
C GLU A 216 9.82 -14.51 2.62
N LEU A 217 9.61 -15.62 3.32
CA LEU A 217 10.65 -16.62 3.54
C LEU A 217 11.08 -17.29 2.23
N ALA A 218 10.16 -17.60 1.33
CA ALA A 218 10.47 -18.17 0.02
C ALA A 218 11.40 -17.26 -0.82
N HIS A 219 11.31 -15.93 -0.64
CA HIS A 219 12.19 -14.97 -1.28
C HIS A 219 13.68 -15.07 -0.86
N LEU A 220 13.97 -15.71 0.27
CA LEU A 220 15.36 -16.02 0.66
C LEU A 220 16.04 -17.02 -0.30
N ARG A 221 15.25 -17.89 -0.95
CA ARG A 221 15.73 -18.86 -1.95
C ARG A 221 15.55 -18.35 -3.37
N HIS A 222 14.41 -17.72 -3.66
CA HIS A 222 14.00 -17.27 -4.98
C HIS A 222 13.61 -15.80 -4.90
N PRO A 223 14.50 -14.85 -5.24
CA PRO A 223 14.24 -13.41 -5.10
C PRO A 223 13.19 -12.86 -6.08
N ASP A 224 12.80 -13.63 -7.07
CA ASP A 224 11.76 -13.34 -8.04
C ASP A 224 10.53 -14.24 -7.84
N HIS A 225 9.45 -13.97 -8.57
CA HIS A 225 8.24 -14.80 -8.56
C HIS A 225 8.26 -15.83 -9.71
N SER A 226 9.38 -16.51 -9.90
CA SER A 226 9.58 -17.59 -10.88
C SER A 226 8.68 -18.80 -10.58
N PRO A 227 8.56 -19.76 -11.52
CA PRO A 227 7.89 -21.04 -11.23
C PRO A 227 8.47 -21.77 -10.01
N ALA A 228 9.80 -21.71 -9.80
CA ALA A 228 10.46 -22.30 -8.65
C ALA A 228 10.06 -21.64 -7.33
N PHE A 229 9.90 -20.29 -7.30
CA PHE A 229 9.35 -19.56 -6.17
C PHE A 229 7.95 -20.06 -5.82
N TRP A 230 7.06 -20.15 -6.81
CA TRP A 230 5.68 -20.58 -6.55
C TRP A 230 5.60 -22.06 -6.16
N ALA A 231 6.46 -22.91 -6.73
CA ALA A 231 6.56 -24.31 -6.32
C ALA A 231 6.96 -24.42 -4.84
N LEU A 232 8.01 -23.67 -4.42
CA LEU A 232 8.41 -23.62 -3.01
C LEU A 232 7.30 -23.06 -2.13
N THR A 233 6.68 -21.93 -2.47
CA THR A 233 5.62 -21.31 -1.66
C THR A 233 4.43 -22.26 -1.47
N ARG A 234 4.02 -22.98 -2.54
CA ARG A 234 2.92 -23.98 -2.47
C ARG A 234 3.30 -25.24 -1.68
N SER A 235 4.56 -25.60 -1.60
CA SER A 235 5.01 -26.70 -0.74
C SER A 235 5.01 -26.33 0.75
N LEU A 236 5.14 -25.03 1.06
CA LEU A 236 5.14 -24.53 2.43
C LEU A 236 3.74 -24.28 3.00
N THR A 237 2.76 -23.96 2.14
CA THR A 237 1.35 -23.74 2.55
C THR A 237 0.38 -24.09 1.43
N PRO A 238 -0.74 -24.78 1.74
CA PRO A 238 -1.79 -25.06 0.76
C PRO A 238 -2.67 -23.83 0.46
N TYR A 239 -2.60 -22.77 1.26
CA TYR A 239 -3.53 -21.64 1.25
C TYR A 239 -3.14 -20.49 0.30
N VAL A 240 -2.17 -20.68 -0.60
CA VAL A 240 -1.65 -19.61 -1.47
C VAL A 240 -2.76 -18.87 -2.21
N ASP A 241 -3.62 -19.58 -2.92
CA ASP A 241 -4.64 -18.95 -3.75
C ASP A 241 -5.78 -18.35 -2.92
N GLN A 242 -6.18 -19.03 -1.85
CA GLN A 242 -7.20 -18.54 -0.91
C GLN A 242 -6.73 -17.26 -0.21
N ALA A 243 -5.49 -17.21 0.27
CA ALA A 243 -4.92 -16.03 0.91
C ALA A 243 -4.80 -14.84 -0.07
N LYS A 244 -4.38 -15.09 -1.31
CA LYS A 244 -4.36 -14.08 -2.37
C LYS A 244 -5.74 -13.54 -2.68
N GLN A 245 -6.75 -14.40 -2.74
CA GLN A 245 -8.13 -14.01 -2.96
C GLN A 245 -8.65 -13.14 -1.81
N TRP A 246 -8.40 -13.52 -0.57
CA TRP A 246 -8.78 -12.74 0.61
C TRP A 246 -8.13 -11.35 0.61
N LEU A 247 -6.82 -11.26 0.41
CA LEU A 247 -6.10 -10.00 0.34
C LEU A 247 -6.57 -9.10 -0.82
N LYS A 248 -6.99 -9.71 -1.93
CA LYS A 248 -7.58 -8.97 -3.06
C LYS A 248 -8.94 -8.39 -2.71
N ALA A 249 -9.77 -9.13 -2.00
CA ALA A 249 -11.12 -8.72 -1.61
C ALA A 249 -11.09 -7.67 -0.49
N HIS A 250 -10.34 -7.91 0.58
CA HIS A 250 -10.42 -7.17 1.85
C HIS A 250 -9.18 -6.35 2.18
N GLY A 251 -8.07 -6.56 1.49
CA GLY A 251 -6.82 -5.88 1.83
C GLY A 251 -6.89 -4.35 1.81
N GLY A 252 -7.78 -3.76 0.99
CA GLY A 252 -8.00 -2.31 0.98
C GLY A 252 -8.60 -1.77 2.28
N GLU A 253 -9.43 -2.56 2.94
CA GLU A 253 -10.14 -2.19 4.17
C GLU A 253 -9.21 -2.08 5.39
N LEU A 254 -8.03 -2.73 5.33
CA LEU A 254 -7.03 -2.69 6.39
C LEU A 254 -6.22 -1.37 6.45
N PHE A 255 -6.36 -0.49 5.45
CA PHE A 255 -5.60 0.76 5.38
C PHE A 255 -6.33 1.98 5.93
N PHE A 256 -7.43 1.80 6.67
CA PHE A 256 -8.23 2.90 7.21
C PHE A 256 -7.48 3.76 8.26
N LEU A 257 -6.48 3.23 8.93
CA LEU A 257 -5.63 3.95 9.90
C LEU A 257 -4.38 4.60 9.28
N GLY A 258 -4.36 4.85 7.99
CA GLY A 258 -3.32 5.63 7.31
C GLY A 258 -2.14 4.85 6.76
#